data_7b5dea56de4f4f045fd6114a01b17e0d
#
_entry.id   7b5dea56de4f4f045fd6114a01b17e0d
#
_cell.length_a   1.000
_cell.length_b   1.000
_cell.length_c   1.000
_cell.angle_alpha   90.00
_cell.angle_beta   90.00
_cell.angle_gamma   90.00
#
_symmetry.space_group_name_H-M   'P 1'
#
loop_
_entity.id
_entity.type
_entity.pdbx_description
1 polymer ?
#
loop_
_entity_poly.entity_id
_entity_poly.type
_entity_poly.pdbx_seq_one_letter_code
_entity_poly.pdbx_strand_id
1 'polypeptide(L)'
;MNKKIVSILLVASMVVASVVGCGKEEKKTSGDNTLTVGLPMSADVTDYENNTLTKYVEESLGIDLEFQLFSNTGSSYIQQISLTASAGEKLPDVFWGLQEMPIMTANSLGDAGYFIDLTDLIEKHATNYKAQYSNLTKEEQERVQRKGTSESGKFYSMPLMWSGQPLMDNLQNMIYINQTWLDAVGMSMPTTIDEFVAVLEAFKTKDPNGNGQADEIPMLGQDSPNGNILTYVINAYTYFDMSNPFNVKDGKLSAPFVTDEYRQAVIKLNEMCKKGLLSDLTFSLASAAEYRQFNTPTNNVARVGVFNGHWLSYTNVASSVLEQYVTLPSLGDATGKGGYDVVRANDLMWCGYITKDCENPELAMKFLDFFYQDEVITKIRHGEKGVTWDYLEEPVTVEGATYHLKALMDDTTQTNTNTNTGWGRNGLGILTRKNYQLMPTETATTKQLATTMQAVLNDLNVPKEVANDLHYSAEAYEEKSQYQSTITDFVSRSLSLFVTGEQDPTNDAQWNTYVKEFDKIGLNELLKLAQDAYDAKTTK
;
A
#
# COMPACT_ATOMS: atom_id res chain seq x y z
N MET A 1 2.24 -3.18 -41.03
CA MET A 1 2.11 -1.77 -40.56
C MET A 1 0.65 -1.53 -40.25
N ASN A 2 0.26 -1.78 -39.02
CA ASN A 2 -1.14 -1.71 -38.59
C ASN A 2 -1.49 -0.30 -38.08
N LYS A 3 -2.48 0.31 -38.75
CA LYS A 3 -2.96 1.69 -38.53
C LYS A 3 -3.97 1.80 -37.37
N LYS A 4 -3.80 1.11 -36.23
CA LYS A 4 -4.77 1.10 -35.15
C LYS A 4 -4.28 1.70 -33.80
N ILE A 5 -3.07 2.30 -33.75
CA ILE A 5 -2.49 2.85 -32.51
C ILE A 5 -2.70 4.38 -32.35
N VAL A 6 -3.44 5.04 -33.25
CA VAL A 6 -3.50 6.53 -33.27
C VAL A 6 -4.83 7.12 -32.78
N SER A 7 -5.67 6.42 -32.05
CA SER A 7 -7.04 6.91 -31.77
C SER A 7 -7.33 7.28 -30.30
N ILE A 8 -6.37 7.44 -29.41
CA ILE A 8 -6.63 7.87 -27.99
C ILE A 8 -5.98 9.22 -27.63
N LEU A 9 -5.56 10.02 -28.57
CA LEU A 9 -4.92 11.32 -28.32
C LEU A 9 -5.67 12.48 -28.96
N LEU A 10 -6.86 12.81 -28.47
CA LEU A 10 -7.50 14.09 -28.81
C LEU A 10 -8.66 14.41 -27.82
N VAL A 11 -8.35 14.92 -26.64
CA VAL A 11 -9.12 15.96 -25.93
C VAL A 11 -8.29 16.42 -24.71
N ALA A 12 -7.60 17.50 -24.82
CA ALA A 12 -7.38 18.52 -23.80
C ALA A 12 -6.39 19.56 -24.30
N SER A 13 -6.90 20.59 -24.95
CA SER A 13 -6.17 21.82 -25.20
C SER A 13 -6.62 22.89 -24.20
N MET A 14 -5.65 23.70 -23.78
CA MET A 14 -5.71 24.99 -23.05
C MET A 14 -5.67 24.92 -21.52
N VAL A 15 -4.53 25.23 -20.95
CA VAL A 15 -4.19 26.55 -20.41
C VAL A 15 -2.67 26.63 -20.20
N VAL A 16 -2.01 27.45 -20.99
CA VAL A 16 -0.63 27.89 -20.75
C VAL A 16 -0.70 29.20 -19.99
N ALA A 17 -0.18 29.25 -18.78
CA ALA A 17 0.17 30.49 -18.11
C ALA A 17 1.69 30.50 -17.86
N SER A 18 2.36 31.25 -18.69
CA SER A 18 3.78 31.54 -18.64
C SER A 18 4.15 32.35 -17.40
N VAL A 19 5.11 31.85 -16.61
CA VAL A 19 5.91 32.69 -15.74
C VAL A 19 7.37 32.62 -16.24
N VAL A 20 7.80 33.64 -16.92
CA VAL A 20 9.20 33.85 -17.32
C VAL A 20 9.93 34.47 -16.14
N GLY A 21 10.76 33.67 -15.47
CA GLY A 21 11.79 34.16 -14.55
C GLY A 21 13.16 33.99 -15.20
N CYS A 22 13.77 35.06 -15.69
CA CYS A 22 15.13 35.05 -16.17
C CYS A 22 16.13 34.96 -15.01
N GLY A 23 16.61 33.73 -14.72
CA GLY A 23 17.88 33.49 -14.08
C GLY A 23 18.83 32.90 -15.12
N LYS A 24 20.00 33.48 -15.32
CA LYS A 24 21.06 32.86 -16.11
C LYS A 24 21.60 31.67 -15.34
N GLU A 25 21.17 30.48 -15.71
CA GLU A 25 21.87 29.25 -15.33
C GLU A 25 23.16 29.15 -16.14
N GLU A 26 24.29 29.15 -15.47
CA GLU A 26 25.53 28.64 -16.03
C GLU A 26 25.33 27.14 -16.26
N LYS A 27 25.33 26.72 -17.53
CA LYS A 27 25.41 25.30 -17.89
C LYS A 27 26.71 24.73 -17.32
N LYS A 28 26.63 24.03 -16.18
CA LYS A 28 27.68 23.09 -15.80
C LYS A 28 27.80 22.08 -16.95
N THR A 29 28.98 21.97 -17.52
CA THR A 29 29.35 20.87 -18.41
C THR A 29 29.23 19.59 -17.60
N SER A 30 28.31 18.68 -17.97
CA SER A 30 28.19 17.38 -17.33
C SER A 30 29.57 16.70 -17.37
N GLY A 31 30.16 16.48 -16.20
CA GLY A 31 31.36 15.65 -16.06
C GLY A 31 30.99 14.17 -16.31
N ASP A 32 31.96 13.31 -16.61
CA ASP A 32 31.78 11.88 -16.85
C ASP A 32 31.05 11.12 -15.70
N ASN A 33 30.81 11.76 -14.54
CA ASN A 33 30.24 11.18 -13.33
C ASN A 33 28.90 11.83 -12.89
N THR A 34 28.23 12.59 -13.75
CA THR A 34 26.91 13.16 -13.42
C THR A 34 25.79 12.22 -13.85
N LEU A 35 24.80 12.00 -12.97
CA LEU A 35 23.56 11.28 -13.28
C LEU A 35 22.34 12.18 -13.08
N THR A 36 21.48 12.25 -14.09
CA THR A 36 20.16 12.87 -13.97
C THR A 36 19.14 11.86 -13.46
N VAL A 37 18.54 12.13 -12.30
CA VAL A 37 17.55 11.26 -11.65
C VAL A 37 16.16 11.85 -11.78
N GLY A 38 15.29 11.13 -12.48
CA GLY A 38 13.87 11.44 -12.59
C GLY A 38 13.08 10.81 -11.45
N LEU A 39 12.32 11.59 -10.69
CA LEU A 39 11.51 11.08 -9.59
C LEU A 39 10.24 11.89 -9.36
N PRO A 40 9.19 11.26 -8.76
CA PRO A 40 7.99 11.98 -8.34
C PRO A 40 8.31 12.99 -7.24
N MET A 41 7.78 14.21 -7.37
CA MET A 41 7.97 15.27 -6.38
C MET A 41 7.33 14.89 -5.05
N SER A 42 8.06 15.02 -3.95
CA SER A 42 7.54 14.84 -2.58
C SER A 42 7.38 16.19 -1.90
N ALA A 43 6.25 16.37 -1.20
CA ALA A 43 6.00 17.54 -0.37
C ALA A 43 6.95 17.62 0.86
N ASP A 44 7.51 16.47 1.25
CA ASP A 44 8.41 16.36 2.41
C ASP A 44 9.85 16.75 2.08
N VAL A 45 10.20 16.91 0.81
CA VAL A 45 11.55 17.25 0.36
C VAL A 45 11.58 18.71 -0.11
N THR A 46 12.22 19.56 0.66
CA THR A 46 12.34 21.00 0.37
C THR A 46 13.48 21.33 -0.57
N ASP A 47 14.53 20.51 -0.58
CA ASP A 47 15.72 20.69 -1.42
C ASP A 47 16.28 19.30 -1.78
N TYR A 48 16.24 18.95 -3.05
CA TYR A 48 16.73 17.67 -3.54
C TYR A 48 18.25 17.63 -3.69
N GLU A 49 18.88 18.76 -4.04
CA GLU A 49 20.31 18.82 -4.30
C GLU A 49 21.12 18.89 -3.01
N ASN A 50 20.65 19.67 -2.03
CA ASN A 50 21.40 19.92 -0.78
C ASN A 50 20.90 19.11 0.43
N ASN A 51 20.12 18.02 0.23
CA ASN A 51 19.72 17.19 1.36
C ASN A 51 20.78 16.15 1.75
N THR A 52 20.60 15.60 2.95
CA THR A 52 21.55 14.66 3.55
C THR A 52 21.72 13.39 2.70
N LEU A 53 20.63 12.87 2.10
CA LEU A 53 20.70 11.66 1.31
C LEU A 53 21.45 11.87 0.00
N THR A 54 21.21 12.99 -0.69
CA THR A 54 21.93 13.35 -1.93
C THR A 54 23.43 13.40 -1.67
N LYS A 55 23.85 14.16 -0.65
CA LYS A 55 25.29 14.26 -0.29
C LYS A 55 25.89 12.90 0.08
N TYR A 56 25.15 12.09 0.81
CA TYR A 56 25.60 10.75 1.18
C TYR A 56 25.81 9.84 -0.04
N VAL A 57 24.90 9.89 -1.01
CA VAL A 57 25.03 9.12 -2.26
C VAL A 57 26.18 9.63 -3.11
N GLU A 58 26.27 10.95 -3.30
CA GLU A 58 27.35 11.60 -4.08
C GLU A 58 28.73 11.29 -3.51
N GLU A 59 28.90 11.44 -2.20
CA GLU A 59 30.16 11.11 -1.51
C GLU A 59 30.50 9.61 -1.60
N SER A 60 29.51 8.75 -1.45
CA SER A 60 29.72 7.29 -1.46
C SER A 60 30.09 6.75 -2.82
N LEU A 61 29.55 7.31 -3.89
CA LEU A 61 29.74 6.84 -5.26
C LEU A 61 30.72 7.67 -6.07
N GLY A 62 31.09 8.86 -5.58
CA GLY A 62 31.94 9.81 -6.30
C GLY A 62 31.26 10.39 -7.55
N ILE A 63 29.98 10.70 -7.46
CA ILE A 63 29.13 11.20 -8.54
C ILE A 63 28.48 12.52 -8.17
N ASP A 64 27.98 13.23 -9.17
CA ASP A 64 27.09 14.38 -9.00
C ASP A 64 25.67 13.98 -9.43
N LEU A 65 24.64 14.37 -8.65
CA LEU A 65 23.23 14.11 -8.96
C LEU A 65 22.53 15.39 -9.41
N GLU A 66 21.81 15.30 -10.52
CA GLU A 66 20.86 16.30 -10.99
C GLU A 66 19.45 15.72 -10.96
N PHE A 67 18.43 16.51 -10.59
CA PHE A 67 17.08 16.00 -10.43
C PHE A 67 16.10 16.55 -11.46
N GLN A 68 15.37 15.67 -12.11
CA GLN A 68 14.19 16.00 -12.91
C GLN A 68 12.93 15.56 -12.15
N LEU A 69 12.15 16.53 -11.66
CA LEU A 69 10.99 16.27 -10.83
C LEU A 69 9.72 16.16 -11.66
N PHE A 70 8.93 15.13 -11.38
CA PHE A 70 7.63 14.86 -11.99
C PHE A 70 6.50 15.09 -10.99
N SER A 71 5.32 15.52 -11.46
CA SER A 71 4.16 15.70 -10.59
C SER A 71 3.77 14.39 -9.90
N ASN A 72 3.50 14.44 -8.60
CA ASN A 72 3.07 13.29 -7.77
C ASN A 72 1.55 13.27 -7.52
N THR A 73 0.75 13.79 -8.43
CA THR A 73 -0.72 13.78 -8.30
C THR A 73 -1.28 12.53 -8.99
N GLY A 74 -1.55 11.46 -8.23
CA GLY A 74 -2.02 10.18 -8.77
C GLY A 74 -1.03 9.62 -9.81
N SER A 75 -1.52 9.03 -10.88
CA SER A 75 -0.71 8.49 -11.99
C SER A 75 -0.18 9.55 -12.98
N SER A 76 -0.23 10.85 -12.63
CA SER A 76 0.13 11.94 -13.56
C SER A 76 1.59 11.87 -14.02
N TYR A 77 2.52 11.39 -13.20
CA TYR A 77 3.92 11.22 -13.60
C TYR A 77 4.08 10.16 -14.71
N ILE A 78 3.27 9.10 -14.73
CA ILE A 78 3.29 8.08 -15.80
C ILE A 78 2.90 8.71 -17.13
N GLN A 79 1.87 9.57 -17.11
CA GLN A 79 1.44 10.31 -18.29
C GLN A 79 2.52 11.31 -18.74
N GLN A 80 3.15 12.03 -17.82
CA GLN A 80 4.24 12.97 -18.12
C GLN A 80 5.45 12.24 -18.75
N ILE A 81 5.88 11.12 -18.20
CA ILE A 81 6.95 10.28 -18.78
C ILE A 81 6.58 9.85 -20.19
N SER A 82 5.38 9.36 -20.39
CA SER A 82 4.90 8.93 -21.70
C SER A 82 4.83 10.08 -22.71
N LEU A 83 4.43 11.27 -22.28
CA LEU A 83 4.39 12.47 -23.12
C LEU A 83 5.80 12.95 -23.50
N THR A 84 6.72 13.07 -22.52
CA THR A 84 8.13 13.43 -22.73
C THR A 84 8.79 12.46 -23.73
N ALA A 85 8.60 11.15 -23.51
CA ALA A 85 9.10 10.11 -24.39
C ALA A 85 8.55 10.23 -25.83
N SER A 86 7.23 10.47 -25.96
CA SER A 86 6.56 10.58 -27.26
C SER A 86 6.90 11.87 -28.01
N ALA A 87 7.19 12.95 -27.28
CA ALA A 87 7.66 14.22 -27.84
C ALA A 87 9.12 14.15 -28.36
N GLY A 88 9.84 13.07 -28.06
CA GLY A 88 11.26 12.93 -28.40
C GLY A 88 12.17 13.81 -27.54
N GLU A 89 11.70 14.28 -26.41
CA GLU A 89 12.50 15.01 -25.43
C GLU A 89 13.44 14.05 -24.69
N LYS A 90 14.59 14.57 -24.21
CA LYS A 90 15.57 13.77 -23.45
C LYS A 90 14.95 13.32 -22.12
N LEU A 91 14.98 12.02 -21.85
CA LEU A 91 14.63 11.46 -20.56
C LEU A 91 15.81 11.58 -19.57
N PRO A 92 15.58 11.59 -18.25
CA PRO A 92 16.67 11.48 -17.27
C PRO A 92 17.41 10.16 -17.46
N ASP A 93 18.65 10.07 -16.96
CA ASP A 93 19.45 8.83 -17.06
C ASP A 93 18.79 7.66 -16.35
N VAL A 94 18.25 7.92 -15.15
CA VAL A 94 17.52 6.91 -14.36
C VAL A 94 16.19 7.48 -13.87
N PHE A 95 15.20 6.61 -13.73
CA PHE A 95 14.02 6.87 -12.94
C PHE A 95 14.11 6.16 -11.59
N TRP A 96 13.69 6.85 -10.53
CA TRP A 96 13.67 6.39 -9.16
C TRP A 96 12.30 6.56 -8.51
N GLY A 97 11.88 5.55 -7.75
CA GLY A 97 10.69 5.67 -6.90
C GLY A 97 9.34 5.61 -7.64
N LEU A 98 9.30 5.07 -8.85
CA LEU A 98 8.08 4.96 -9.66
C LEU A 98 7.19 3.79 -9.22
N GLN A 99 6.92 3.63 -7.93
CA GLN A 99 6.21 2.48 -7.35
C GLN A 99 4.81 2.24 -7.92
N GLU A 100 4.11 3.31 -8.30
CA GLU A 100 2.75 3.23 -8.82
C GLU A 100 2.71 2.90 -10.33
N MET A 101 3.87 2.83 -10.99
CA MET A 101 3.92 2.41 -12.39
C MET A 101 3.64 0.91 -12.48
N PRO A 102 2.53 0.49 -13.13
CA PRO A 102 2.29 -0.92 -13.33
C PRO A 102 3.43 -1.55 -14.13
N ILE A 103 3.92 -2.72 -13.72
CA ILE A 103 5.03 -3.39 -14.42
C ILE A 103 4.74 -3.64 -15.90
N MET A 104 3.48 -3.89 -16.25
CA MET A 104 3.09 -4.07 -17.64
C MET A 104 3.28 -2.78 -18.46
N THR A 105 2.98 -1.62 -17.90
CA THR A 105 3.24 -0.31 -18.53
C THR A 105 4.75 -0.09 -18.68
N ALA A 106 5.53 -0.38 -17.64
CA ALA A 106 6.98 -0.27 -17.68
C ALA A 106 7.60 -1.20 -18.74
N ASN A 107 7.15 -2.44 -18.80
CA ASN A 107 7.60 -3.41 -19.80
C ASN A 107 7.23 -2.96 -21.22
N SER A 108 6.03 -2.42 -21.42
CA SER A 108 5.62 -1.87 -22.72
C SER A 108 6.48 -0.69 -23.16
N LEU A 109 6.83 0.21 -22.23
CA LEU A 109 7.77 1.31 -22.48
C LEU A 109 9.18 0.80 -22.79
N GLY A 110 9.62 -0.26 -22.11
CA GLY A 110 10.88 -0.93 -22.35
C GLY A 110 10.91 -1.59 -23.74
N ASP A 111 9.90 -2.35 -24.10
CA ASP A 111 9.78 -3.01 -25.42
C ASP A 111 9.64 -1.97 -26.56
N ALA A 112 9.07 -0.79 -26.27
CA ALA A 112 9.07 0.38 -27.16
C ALA A 112 10.42 1.11 -27.25
N GLY A 113 11.41 0.70 -26.45
CA GLY A 113 12.77 1.23 -26.47
C GLY A 113 13.01 2.50 -25.65
N TYR A 114 12.13 2.85 -24.71
CA TYR A 114 12.35 3.99 -23.78
C TYR A 114 13.19 3.61 -22.57
N PHE A 115 13.12 2.36 -22.11
CA PHE A 115 14.00 1.81 -21.10
C PHE A 115 14.94 0.77 -21.70
N ILE A 116 16.15 0.63 -21.19
CA ILE A 116 17.11 -0.36 -21.65
C ILE A 116 16.95 -1.68 -20.89
N ASP A 117 17.33 -2.78 -21.54
CA ASP A 117 17.39 -4.10 -20.91
C ASP A 117 18.49 -4.12 -19.83
N LEU A 118 18.11 -4.43 -18.60
CA LEU A 118 19.00 -4.46 -17.44
C LEU A 118 19.68 -5.81 -17.20
N THR A 119 19.31 -6.87 -17.94
CA THR A 119 19.76 -8.24 -17.68
C THR A 119 21.29 -8.33 -17.55
N ASP A 120 22.02 -7.84 -18.54
CA ASP A 120 23.49 -7.84 -18.55
C ASP A 120 24.10 -6.90 -17.50
N LEU A 121 23.48 -5.75 -17.24
CA LEU A 121 23.94 -4.78 -16.27
C LEU A 121 23.77 -5.30 -14.85
N ILE A 122 22.65 -5.97 -14.56
CA ILE A 122 22.42 -6.65 -13.27
C ILE A 122 23.50 -7.69 -13.03
N GLU A 123 23.78 -8.54 -14.02
CA GLU A 123 24.77 -9.60 -13.86
C GLU A 123 26.17 -9.05 -13.58
N LYS A 124 26.57 -7.98 -14.27
CA LYS A 124 27.93 -7.42 -14.18
C LYS A 124 28.13 -6.43 -13.05
N HIS A 125 27.11 -5.62 -12.71
CA HIS A 125 27.28 -4.43 -11.88
C HIS A 125 26.35 -4.36 -10.64
N ALA A 126 25.33 -5.24 -10.51
CA ALA A 126 24.40 -5.19 -9.38
C ALA A 126 24.79 -6.21 -8.27
N THR A 127 25.92 -6.00 -7.64
CA THR A 127 26.49 -6.95 -6.64
C THR A 127 25.64 -7.02 -5.37
N ASN A 128 25.15 -5.87 -4.87
CA ASN A 128 24.34 -5.80 -3.65
C ASN A 128 22.96 -6.42 -3.87
N TYR A 129 22.31 -6.07 -4.99
CA TYR A 129 21.05 -6.69 -5.38
C TYR A 129 21.15 -8.21 -5.49
N LYS A 130 22.16 -8.73 -6.21
CA LYS A 130 22.37 -10.18 -6.35
C LYS A 130 22.60 -10.86 -5.01
N ALA A 131 23.33 -10.24 -4.10
CA ALA A 131 23.55 -10.76 -2.76
C ALA A 131 22.23 -10.86 -1.98
N GLN A 132 21.40 -9.84 -1.98
CA GLN A 132 20.08 -9.88 -1.34
C GLN A 132 19.12 -10.84 -2.05
N TYR A 133 19.07 -10.80 -3.38
CA TYR A 133 18.24 -11.69 -4.18
C TYR A 133 18.54 -13.18 -3.92
N SER A 134 19.80 -13.54 -3.74
CA SER A 134 20.20 -14.92 -3.41
C SER A 134 19.69 -15.41 -2.05
N ASN A 135 19.34 -14.50 -1.14
CA ASN A 135 18.77 -14.82 0.17
C ASN A 135 17.23 -14.98 0.15
N LEU A 136 16.59 -14.64 -0.96
CA LEU A 136 15.16 -14.84 -1.14
C LEU A 136 14.83 -16.33 -1.23
N THR A 137 13.63 -16.71 -0.82
CA THR A 137 13.11 -18.05 -1.07
C THR A 137 13.02 -18.31 -2.59
N LYS A 138 12.98 -19.57 -2.98
CA LYS A 138 12.86 -19.94 -4.39
C LYS A 138 11.56 -19.37 -5.01
N GLU A 139 10.48 -19.38 -4.25
CA GLU A 139 9.18 -18.83 -4.69
C GLU A 139 9.27 -17.30 -4.93
N GLU A 140 9.92 -16.57 -4.01
CA GLU A 140 10.13 -15.13 -4.15
C GLU A 140 11.01 -14.81 -5.37
N GLN A 141 12.09 -15.58 -5.59
CA GLN A 141 12.97 -15.43 -6.77
C GLN A 141 12.19 -15.67 -8.07
N GLU A 142 11.43 -16.76 -8.15
CA GLU A 142 10.59 -17.09 -9.29
C GLU A 142 9.52 -16.01 -9.54
N ARG A 143 8.99 -15.44 -8.48
CA ARG A 143 8.01 -14.34 -8.55
C ARG A 143 8.61 -13.07 -9.11
N VAL A 144 9.80 -12.66 -8.65
CA VAL A 144 10.52 -11.51 -9.21
C VAL A 144 10.79 -11.73 -10.70
N GLN A 145 11.29 -12.90 -11.09
CA GLN A 145 11.56 -13.21 -12.50
C GLN A 145 10.29 -13.20 -13.34
N ARG A 146 9.25 -13.88 -12.90
CA ARG A 146 7.99 -13.99 -13.65
C ARG A 146 7.32 -12.63 -13.85
N LYS A 147 7.32 -11.77 -12.82
CA LYS A 147 6.68 -10.44 -12.90
C LYS A 147 7.53 -9.41 -13.64
N GLY A 148 8.86 -9.43 -13.42
CA GLY A 148 9.78 -8.44 -13.98
C GLY A 148 10.13 -8.67 -15.44
N THR A 149 10.02 -9.91 -15.93
CA THR A 149 10.35 -10.24 -17.32
C THR A 149 9.23 -9.82 -18.25
N SER A 150 9.56 -9.04 -19.28
CA SER A 150 8.62 -8.62 -20.33
C SER A 150 8.26 -9.75 -21.28
N GLU A 151 7.28 -9.53 -22.17
CA GLU A 151 6.92 -10.48 -23.23
C GLU A 151 8.08 -10.75 -24.20
N SER A 152 8.97 -9.78 -24.38
CA SER A 152 10.20 -9.94 -25.20
C SER A 152 11.32 -10.71 -24.47
N GLY A 153 11.11 -11.13 -23.24
CA GLY A 153 12.08 -11.86 -22.41
C GLY A 153 13.12 -10.97 -21.74
N LYS A 154 12.94 -9.66 -21.73
CA LYS A 154 13.86 -8.67 -21.18
C LYS A 154 13.43 -8.20 -19.78
N PHE A 155 14.38 -7.63 -19.04
CA PHE A 155 14.18 -7.14 -17.69
C PHE A 155 14.50 -5.64 -17.64
N TYR A 156 13.49 -4.78 -17.40
CA TYR A 156 13.63 -3.33 -17.56
C TYR A 156 13.71 -2.56 -16.26
N SER A 157 13.46 -3.20 -15.10
CA SER A 157 13.35 -2.47 -13.86
C SER A 157 13.96 -3.19 -12.66
N MET A 158 14.38 -2.40 -11.67
CA MET A 158 14.87 -2.89 -10.37
C MET A 158 13.75 -2.83 -9.33
N PRO A 159 13.58 -3.87 -8.49
CA PRO A 159 12.46 -3.97 -7.56
C PRO A 159 12.68 -3.27 -6.22
N LEU A 160 11.57 -2.88 -5.60
CA LEU A 160 11.41 -2.78 -4.16
C LEU A 160 10.59 -4.00 -3.70
N MET A 161 11.06 -4.72 -2.71
CA MET A 161 10.40 -5.93 -2.24
C MET A 161 10.47 -6.06 -0.71
N TRP A 162 9.37 -6.51 -0.12
CA TRP A 162 9.35 -7.00 1.26
C TRP A 162 9.48 -8.52 1.23
N SER A 163 10.47 -9.05 1.92
CA SER A 163 10.77 -10.48 1.95
C SER A 163 10.60 -11.06 3.35
N GLY A 164 10.15 -12.31 3.42
CA GLY A 164 9.97 -13.07 4.65
C GLY A 164 8.53 -13.10 5.14
N GLN A 165 8.35 -13.32 6.44
CA GLN A 165 7.04 -13.34 7.09
C GLN A 165 6.26 -12.04 6.83
N PRO A 166 4.92 -12.07 6.73
CA PRO A 166 4.12 -10.87 6.57
C PRO A 166 4.55 -9.83 7.60
N LEU A 167 4.96 -8.65 7.12
CA LEU A 167 5.21 -7.51 7.97
C LEU A 167 3.87 -6.91 8.39
N MET A 168 3.86 -6.17 9.48
CA MET A 168 2.65 -5.49 9.96
C MET A 168 2.00 -4.63 8.87
N ASP A 169 2.81 -4.02 8.00
CA ASP A 169 2.35 -3.20 6.89
C ASP A 169 1.61 -3.99 5.78
N ASN A 170 1.68 -5.32 5.81
CA ASN A 170 1.03 -6.17 4.81
C ASN A 170 -0.42 -6.52 5.17
N LEU A 171 -0.86 -6.26 6.41
CA LEU A 171 -2.25 -6.43 6.79
C LEU A 171 -3.08 -5.26 6.28
N GLN A 172 -4.06 -5.54 5.42
CA GLN A 172 -4.97 -4.50 4.92
C GLN A 172 -5.96 -3.99 5.96
N ASN A 173 -6.34 -4.84 6.89
CA ASN A 173 -7.40 -4.55 7.87
C ASN A 173 -6.82 -4.49 9.27
N MET A 174 -5.94 -3.52 9.54
CA MET A 174 -5.53 -3.24 10.91
C MET A 174 -6.65 -2.50 11.63
N ILE A 175 -7.36 -3.22 12.46
CA ILE A 175 -8.45 -2.69 13.28
C ILE A 175 -8.01 -2.65 14.73
N TYR A 176 -8.31 -1.56 15.40
CA TYR A 176 -8.00 -1.35 16.82
C TYR A 176 -9.27 -1.16 17.61
N ILE A 177 -9.29 -1.77 18.81
CA ILE A 177 -10.38 -1.63 19.76
C ILE A 177 -9.86 -1.09 21.10
N ASN A 178 -10.61 -0.23 21.73
CA ASN A 178 -10.27 0.31 23.05
C ASN A 178 -10.51 -0.76 24.13
N GLN A 179 -9.42 -1.36 24.61
CA GLN A 179 -9.46 -2.38 25.67
C GLN A 179 -9.98 -1.81 27.00
N THR A 180 -9.62 -0.57 27.32
CA THR A 180 -10.11 0.09 28.55
C THR A 180 -11.63 0.24 28.52
N TRP A 181 -12.22 0.49 27.35
CA TRP A 181 -13.68 0.54 27.18
C TRP A 181 -14.32 -0.84 27.33
N LEU A 182 -13.70 -1.89 26.77
CA LEU A 182 -14.16 -3.26 26.97
C LEU A 182 -14.22 -3.60 28.46
N ASP A 183 -13.15 -3.29 29.19
CA ASP A 183 -13.06 -3.54 30.62
C ASP A 183 -14.10 -2.72 31.39
N ALA A 184 -14.30 -1.43 31.05
CA ALA A 184 -15.28 -0.55 31.67
C ALA A 184 -16.72 -1.02 31.48
N VAL A 185 -17.06 -1.59 30.31
CA VAL A 185 -18.42 -2.14 30.07
C VAL A 185 -18.57 -3.60 30.52
N GLY A 186 -17.48 -4.23 30.99
CA GLY A 186 -17.47 -5.62 31.47
C GLY A 186 -17.64 -6.66 30.37
N MET A 187 -17.09 -6.40 29.18
CA MET A 187 -17.17 -7.31 28.03
C MET A 187 -15.79 -7.84 27.63
N SER A 188 -15.76 -9.04 27.08
CA SER A 188 -14.54 -9.64 26.53
C SER A 188 -14.29 -9.19 25.10
N MET A 189 -13.07 -9.43 24.60
CA MET A 189 -12.72 -9.27 23.20
C MET A 189 -13.70 -10.07 22.33
N PRO A 190 -14.39 -9.44 21.35
CA PRO A 190 -15.33 -10.15 20.49
C PRO A 190 -14.58 -11.06 19.50
N THR A 191 -15.18 -12.21 19.22
CA THR A 191 -14.69 -13.21 18.24
C THR A 191 -15.66 -13.42 17.09
N THR A 192 -16.90 -12.97 17.25
CA THR A 192 -17.95 -13.03 16.23
C THR A 192 -18.53 -11.66 15.96
N ILE A 193 -19.15 -11.51 14.79
CA ILE A 193 -19.80 -10.25 14.41
C ILE A 193 -20.94 -9.86 15.36
N ASP A 194 -21.67 -10.83 15.91
CA ASP A 194 -22.77 -10.54 16.84
C ASP A 194 -22.26 -10.10 18.22
N GLU A 195 -21.16 -10.68 18.72
CA GLU A 195 -20.47 -10.21 19.91
C GLU A 195 -19.92 -8.80 19.70
N PHE A 196 -19.35 -8.53 18.50
CA PHE A 196 -18.84 -7.22 18.14
C PHE A 196 -19.94 -6.15 18.13
N VAL A 197 -21.08 -6.44 17.51
CA VAL A 197 -22.24 -5.53 17.55
C VAL A 197 -22.68 -5.24 18.99
N ALA A 198 -22.73 -6.25 19.86
CA ALA A 198 -23.08 -6.07 21.26
C ALA A 198 -22.06 -5.18 22.01
N VAL A 199 -20.77 -5.32 21.70
CA VAL A 199 -19.72 -4.44 22.23
C VAL A 199 -19.94 -2.99 21.78
N LEU A 200 -20.19 -2.76 20.50
CA LEU A 200 -20.43 -1.41 19.96
C LEU A 200 -21.70 -0.78 20.56
N GLU A 201 -22.76 -1.55 20.79
CA GLU A 201 -23.97 -1.08 21.50
C GLU A 201 -23.66 -0.70 22.96
N ALA A 202 -22.81 -1.47 23.64
CA ALA A 202 -22.34 -1.14 24.98
C ALA A 202 -21.47 0.13 24.99
N PHE A 203 -20.57 0.29 24.03
CA PHE A 203 -19.77 1.50 23.88
C PHE A 203 -20.64 2.74 23.67
N LYS A 204 -21.72 2.64 22.87
CA LYS A 204 -22.64 3.75 22.61
C LYS A 204 -23.45 4.15 23.83
N THR A 205 -23.77 3.24 24.74
CA THR A 205 -24.83 3.43 25.74
C THR A 205 -24.36 3.50 27.18
N LYS A 206 -23.10 3.09 27.48
CA LYS A 206 -22.63 2.91 28.85
C LYS A 206 -21.56 3.91 29.33
N ASP A 207 -21.28 4.99 28.58
CA ASP A 207 -20.23 5.96 28.92
C ASP A 207 -18.89 5.28 29.30
N PRO A 208 -18.27 4.47 28.40
CA PRO A 208 -17.06 3.71 28.73
C PRO A 208 -15.83 4.60 28.93
N ASN A 209 -15.85 5.84 28.45
CA ASN A 209 -14.78 6.80 28.67
C ASN A 209 -14.90 7.54 30.02
N GLY A 210 -16.05 7.40 30.73
CA GLY A 210 -16.28 7.89 32.05
C GLY A 210 -16.36 9.41 32.19
N ASN A 211 -16.62 10.14 31.10
CA ASN A 211 -16.65 11.60 31.09
C ASN A 211 -18.03 12.20 31.40
N GLY A 212 -19.07 11.37 31.50
CA GLY A 212 -20.45 11.76 31.78
C GLY A 212 -21.16 12.41 30.63
N GLN A 213 -20.65 12.29 29.39
CA GLN A 213 -21.24 12.83 28.17
C GLN A 213 -21.53 11.67 27.20
N ALA A 214 -22.57 11.78 26.41
CA ALA A 214 -22.87 10.82 25.35
C ALA A 214 -22.15 11.25 24.07
N ASP A 215 -20.82 11.18 24.05
CA ASP A 215 -19.98 11.65 22.95
C ASP A 215 -19.11 10.54 22.32
N GLU A 216 -19.37 9.30 22.71
CA GLU A 216 -18.70 8.14 22.18
C GLU A 216 -19.06 7.89 20.71
N ILE A 217 -18.02 7.61 19.93
CA ILE A 217 -18.13 7.09 18.56
C ILE A 217 -17.78 5.60 18.65
N PRO A 218 -18.77 4.68 18.60
CA PRO A 218 -18.49 3.26 18.81
C PRO A 218 -17.53 2.71 17.77
N MET A 219 -17.73 3.04 16.49
CA MET A 219 -16.85 2.66 15.40
C MET A 219 -16.75 3.78 14.38
N LEU A 220 -15.51 4.16 14.04
CA LEU A 220 -15.18 5.13 13.01
C LEU A 220 -14.21 4.51 12.01
N GLY A 221 -14.52 4.58 10.73
CA GLY A 221 -13.66 4.14 9.66
C GLY A 221 -13.25 5.25 8.72
N GLN A 222 -12.30 4.94 7.87
CA GLN A 222 -11.98 5.71 6.69
C GLN A 222 -12.08 4.79 5.49
N ASP A 223 -12.62 5.28 4.38
CA ASP A 223 -12.51 4.62 3.09
C ASP A 223 -11.12 4.88 2.52
N SER A 224 -10.20 3.99 2.82
CA SER A 224 -8.79 4.10 2.45
C SER A 224 -8.29 2.78 1.87
N PRO A 225 -7.42 2.83 0.85
CA PRO A 225 -6.75 1.64 0.33
C PRO A 225 -5.93 0.87 1.40
N ASN A 226 -5.58 1.54 2.50
CA ASN A 226 -4.77 0.99 3.59
C ASN A 226 -5.59 0.37 4.73
N GLY A 227 -6.85 0.11 4.52
CA GLY A 227 -7.75 -0.49 5.50
C GLY A 227 -9.11 0.18 5.44
N ASN A 228 -10.09 -0.59 5.06
CA ASN A 228 -11.48 -0.17 5.01
C ASN A 228 -12.24 -0.93 6.09
N ILE A 229 -12.83 -0.21 7.04
CA ILE A 229 -13.58 -0.83 8.14
C ILE A 229 -14.80 -1.62 7.65
N LEU A 230 -15.35 -1.27 6.49
CA LEU A 230 -16.45 -2.00 5.88
C LEU A 230 -15.98 -3.38 5.40
N THR A 231 -14.79 -3.45 4.79
CA THR A 231 -14.23 -4.73 4.34
C THR A 231 -13.90 -5.64 5.51
N TYR A 232 -13.55 -5.10 6.68
CA TYR A 232 -13.38 -5.89 7.89
C TYR A 232 -14.66 -6.64 8.29
N VAL A 233 -15.81 -5.97 8.27
CA VAL A 233 -17.11 -6.60 8.54
C VAL A 233 -17.48 -7.58 7.43
N ILE A 234 -17.20 -7.28 6.17
CA ILE A 234 -17.47 -8.18 5.04
C ILE A 234 -16.65 -9.47 5.19
N ASN A 235 -15.39 -9.37 5.61
CA ASN A 235 -14.50 -10.51 5.81
C ASN A 235 -14.93 -11.44 6.96
N ALA A 236 -15.87 -11.02 7.81
CA ALA A 236 -16.52 -11.94 8.75
C ALA A 236 -17.39 -13.00 8.05
N TYR A 237 -17.88 -12.72 6.85
CA TYR A 237 -18.82 -13.58 6.11
C TYR A 237 -18.19 -14.24 4.89
N THR A 238 -17.38 -13.51 4.13
CA THR A 238 -16.73 -13.99 2.91
C THR A 238 -15.40 -13.30 2.74
N TYR A 239 -14.41 -13.99 2.19
CA TYR A 239 -13.15 -13.33 1.82
C TYR A 239 -13.41 -12.25 0.78
N PHE A 240 -12.95 -11.04 1.06
CA PHE A 240 -13.11 -9.90 0.19
C PHE A 240 -11.89 -8.97 0.26
N ASP A 241 -11.18 -8.89 -0.86
CA ASP A 241 -10.10 -7.94 -1.09
C ASP A 241 -10.48 -7.00 -2.23
N MET A 242 -10.64 -5.70 -1.95
CA MET A 242 -11.03 -4.72 -2.96
C MET A 242 -9.98 -4.58 -4.07
N SER A 243 -8.71 -4.84 -3.79
CA SER A 243 -7.62 -4.76 -4.78
C SER A 243 -7.56 -5.99 -5.69
N ASN A 244 -8.06 -7.13 -5.20
CA ASN A 244 -8.13 -8.39 -5.92
C ASN A 244 -9.49 -9.06 -5.71
N PRO A 245 -10.53 -8.62 -6.45
CA PRO A 245 -11.92 -8.92 -6.16
C PRO A 245 -12.35 -10.34 -6.59
N PHE A 246 -11.47 -11.34 -6.44
CA PHE A 246 -11.78 -12.71 -6.83
C PHE A 246 -11.59 -13.68 -5.66
N ASN A 247 -12.59 -14.54 -5.45
CA ASN A 247 -12.45 -15.73 -4.64
C ASN A 247 -12.13 -16.94 -5.53
N VAL A 248 -11.31 -17.85 -5.02
CA VAL A 248 -10.99 -19.10 -5.68
C VAL A 248 -11.56 -20.25 -4.86
N LYS A 249 -12.23 -21.17 -5.53
CA LYS A 249 -12.69 -22.42 -4.94
C LYS A 249 -12.55 -23.54 -5.94
N ASP A 250 -11.82 -24.58 -5.58
CA ASP A 250 -11.57 -25.75 -6.44
C ASP A 250 -11.04 -25.32 -7.83
N GLY A 251 -10.10 -24.36 -7.86
CA GLY A 251 -9.50 -23.80 -9.07
C GLY A 251 -10.40 -22.88 -9.89
N LYS A 252 -11.62 -22.55 -9.42
CA LYS A 252 -12.55 -21.65 -10.13
C LYS A 252 -12.65 -20.29 -9.44
N LEU A 253 -12.52 -19.25 -10.26
CA LEU A 253 -12.68 -17.88 -9.82
C LEU A 253 -14.16 -17.47 -9.77
N SER A 254 -14.50 -16.68 -8.76
CA SER A 254 -15.81 -16.07 -8.59
C SER A 254 -15.70 -14.68 -7.97
N ALA A 255 -16.73 -13.86 -8.15
CA ALA A 255 -16.83 -12.54 -7.55
C ALA A 255 -17.58 -12.61 -6.22
N PRO A 256 -16.96 -12.28 -5.08
CA PRO A 256 -17.64 -12.35 -3.78
C PRO A 256 -18.81 -11.35 -3.66
N PHE A 257 -18.71 -10.19 -4.28
CA PHE A 257 -19.66 -9.08 -4.14
C PHE A 257 -21.04 -9.31 -4.77
N VAL A 258 -21.26 -10.46 -5.42
CA VAL A 258 -22.59 -10.86 -5.94
C VAL A 258 -23.19 -12.05 -5.18
N THR A 259 -22.56 -12.50 -4.07
CA THR A 259 -22.97 -13.67 -3.30
C THR A 259 -23.94 -13.32 -2.17
N ASP A 260 -24.63 -14.34 -1.64
CA ASP A 260 -25.52 -14.18 -0.49
C ASP A 260 -24.73 -13.84 0.79
N GLU A 261 -23.51 -14.37 0.97
CA GLU A 261 -22.65 -14.06 2.11
C GLU A 261 -22.26 -12.57 2.12
N TYR A 262 -21.90 -12.02 0.97
CA TYR A 262 -21.64 -10.59 0.84
C TYR A 262 -22.90 -9.76 1.13
N ARG A 263 -24.07 -10.19 0.62
CA ARG A 263 -25.35 -9.52 0.91
C ARG A 263 -25.64 -9.49 2.41
N GLN A 264 -25.41 -10.59 3.12
CA GLN A 264 -25.59 -10.66 4.58
C GLN A 264 -24.67 -9.68 5.31
N ALA A 265 -23.40 -9.58 4.89
CA ALA A 265 -22.46 -8.60 5.44
C ALA A 265 -22.95 -7.16 5.21
N VAL A 266 -23.43 -6.85 4.01
CA VAL A 266 -23.98 -5.52 3.67
C VAL A 266 -25.23 -5.20 4.49
N ILE A 267 -26.13 -6.16 4.71
CA ILE A 267 -27.29 -6.02 5.59
C ILE A 267 -26.83 -5.70 7.02
N LYS A 268 -25.82 -6.44 7.54
CA LYS A 268 -25.28 -6.18 8.88
C LYS A 268 -24.67 -4.78 9.00
N LEU A 269 -23.90 -4.33 8.01
CA LEU A 269 -23.36 -2.98 7.96
C LEU A 269 -24.46 -1.91 7.95
N ASN A 270 -25.53 -2.12 7.17
CA ASN A 270 -26.69 -1.22 7.13
C ASN A 270 -27.37 -1.15 8.51
N GLU A 271 -27.57 -2.29 9.20
CA GLU A 271 -28.10 -2.34 10.56
C GLU A 271 -27.21 -1.56 11.55
N MET A 272 -25.89 -1.73 11.46
CA MET A 272 -24.93 -1.03 12.32
C MET A 272 -24.97 0.49 12.05
N CYS A 273 -25.03 0.91 10.80
CA CYS A 273 -25.17 2.32 10.43
C CYS A 273 -26.49 2.90 10.95
N LYS A 274 -27.63 2.27 10.71
CA LYS A 274 -28.96 2.69 11.20
C LYS A 274 -29.02 2.82 12.73
N LYS A 275 -28.31 1.96 13.46
CA LYS A 275 -28.19 2.04 14.92
C LYS A 275 -27.18 3.09 15.37
N GLY A 276 -26.43 3.73 14.47
CA GLY A 276 -25.34 4.67 14.76
C GLY A 276 -24.19 3.99 15.51
N LEU A 277 -23.93 2.72 15.23
CA LEU A 277 -22.77 1.97 15.71
C LEU A 277 -21.57 2.17 14.79
N LEU A 278 -21.81 2.28 13.48
CA LEU A 278 -20.89 2.78 12.48
C LEU A 278 -21.19 4.26 12.25
N SER A 279 -20.20 5.11 12.44
CA SER A 279 -20.35 6.56 12.27
C SER A 279 -20.53 6.95 10.79
N ASP A 280 -21.50 7.83 10.49
CA ASP A 280 -21.72 8.40 9.15
C ASP A 280 -20.49 9.17 8.64
N LEU A 281 -19.65 9.67 9.54
CA LEU A 281 -18.38 10.31 9.20
C LEU A 281 -17.45 9.39 8.38
N THR A 282 -17.60 8.07 8.52
CA THR A 282 -16.86 7.07 7.73
C THR A 282 -16.95 7.31 6.22
N PHE A 283 -18.09 7.85 5.74
CA PHE A 283 -18.35 8.10 4.32
C PHE A 283 -18.03 9.52 3.85
N SER A 284 -17.65 10.42 4.76
CA SER A 284 -17.43 11.84 4.45
C SER A 284 -16.01 12.31 4.72
N LEU A 285 -15.21 11.56 5.48
CA LEU A 285 -13.82 11.93 5.77
C LEU A 285 -12.95 11.73 4.54
N ALA A 286 -12.51 12.83 3.94
CA ALA A 286 -11.76 12.82 2.68
C ALA A 286 -10.24 12.63 2.88
N SER A 287 -9.73 12.77 4.10
CA SER A 287 -8.30 12.71 4.36
C SER A 287 -7.95 12.11 5.72
N ALA A 288 -6.74 11.54 5.81
CA ALA A 288 -6.17 11.09 7.07
C ALA A 288 -6.07 12.22 8.14
N ALA A 289 -5.93 13.47 7.71
CA ALA A 289 -5.89 14.62 8.62
C ALA A 289 -7.24 14.88 9.27
N GLU A 290 -8.33 14.79 8.50
CA GLU A 290 -9.69 14.91 9.05
C GLU A 290 -10.02 13.75 9.98
N TYR A 291 -9.70 12.53 9.57
CA TYR A 291 -9.87 11.34 10.40
C TYR A 291 -9.14 11.47 11.76
N ARG A 292 -7.88 11.95 11.76
CA ARG A 292 -7.13 12.21 12.98
C ARG A 292 -7.81 13.19 13.94
N GLN A 293 -8.54 14.19 13.45
CA GLN A 293 -9.24 15.14 14.31
C GLN A 293 -10.29 14.48 15.19
N PHE A 294 -11.01 13.48 14.67
CA PHE A 294 -11.99 12.73 15.45
C PHE A 294 -11.35 11.74 16.43
N ASN A 295 -10.20 11.20 16.06
CA ASN A 295 -9.43 10.28 16.90
C ASN A 295 -8.49 11.00 17.89
N THR A 296 -8.38 12.33 17.82
CA THR A 296 -7.57 13.11 18.75
C THR A 296 -8.35 13.28 20.06
N PRO A 297 -7.83 12.79 21.20
CA PRO A 297 -8.56 12.88 22.45
C PRO A 297 -8.67 14.32 22.91
N THR A 298 -9.83 14.68 23.40
CA THR A 298 -10.03 15.93 24.12
C THR A 298 -9.70 15.69 25.60
N ASN A 299 -8.75 16.43 26.13
CA ASN A 299 -8.31 16.27 27.53
C ASN A 299 -7.81 14.85 27.91
N ASN A 300 -7.15 14.15 26.99
CA ASN A 300 -6.71 12.76 27.16
C ASN A 300 -7.83 11.73 27.36
N VAL A 301 -9.03 12.02 26.89
CA VAL A 301 -10.16 11.09 26.92
C VAL A 301 -10.40 10.54 25.52
N ALA A 302 -10.37 9.23 25.34
CA ALA A 302 -10.67 8.58 24.08
C ALA A 302 -12.15 8.81 23.71
N ARG A 303 -12.42 9.09 22.43
CA ARG A 303 -13.78 9.28 21.90
C ARG A 303 -14.22 8.18 20.94
N VAL A 304 -13.28 7.41 20.42
CA VAL A 304 -13.54 6.36 19.42
C VAL A 304 -13.29 5.00 20.05
N GLY A 305 -14.25 4.10 19.95
CA GLY A 305 -14.13 2.74 20.49
C GLY A 305 -13.34 1.81 19.56
N VAL A 306 -13.66 1.85 18.28
CA VAL A 306 -13.03 1.03 17.24
C VAL A 306 -12.68 1.88 16.02
N PHE A 307 -11.47 1.70 15.51
CA PHE A 307 -11.02 2.40 14.30
C PHE A 307 -10.10 1.53 13.44
N ASN A 308 -9.93 1.90 12.16
CA ASN A 308 -9.02 1.24 11.23
C ASN A 308 -7.86 2.16 10.82
N GLY A 309 -6.78 1.56 10.34
CA GLY A 309 -5.68 2.26 9.70
C GLY A 309 -4.32 1.98 10.31
N HIS A 310 -3.28 2.59 9.74
CA HIS A 310 -1.96 2.55 10.32
C HIS A 310 -1.96 3.43 11.59
N TRP A 311 -1.89 2.82 12.75
CA TRP A 311 -2.10 3.46 14.04
C TRP A 311 -1.27 4.74 14.27
N LEU A 312 -0.02 4.76 13.79
CA LEU A 312 0.87 5.92 13.86
C LEU A 312 0.42 7.09 12.97
N SER A 313 -0.21 6.80 11.84
CA SER A 313 -0.61 7.80 10.86
C SER A 313 -1.96 8.43 11.18
N TYR A 314 -2.79 7.76 11.99
CA TYR A 314 -4.18 8.15 12.24
C TYR A 314 -4.47 8.61 13.66
N THR A 315 -3.47 8.62 14.53
CA THR A 315 -3.62 9.08 15.91
C THR A 315 -2.60 10.16 16.24
N ASN A 316 -3.06 11.38 16.47
CA ASN A 316 -2.27 12.42 17.16
C ASN A 316 -2.37 12.23 18.67
N VAL A 317 -2.11 11.03 19.16
CA VAL A 317 -2.56 10.63 20.48
C VAL A 317 -1.42 10.77 21.47
N ALA A 318 -1.71 11.40 22.60
CA ALA A 318 -0.86 11.26 23.77
C ALA A 318 -0.70 9.77 24.08
N SER A 319 0.50 9.32 24.40
CA SER A 319 0.83 7.92 24.67
C SER A 319 -0.17 7.22 25.61
N SER A 320 -0.70 7.95 26.61
CA SER A 320 -1.67 7.44 27.58
C SER A 320 -3.03 7.01 27.01
N VAL A 321 -3.40 7.50 25.84
CA VAL A 321 -4.66 7.08 25.17
C VAL A 321 -4.40 5.97 24.17
N LEU A 322 -3.24 5.96 23.50
CA LEU A 322 -2.82 4.85 22.65
C LEU A 322 -2.70 3.54 23.45
N GLU A 323 -2.25 3.60 24.70
CA GLU A 323 -2.17 2.46 25.60
C GLU A 323 -3.51 1.77 25.86
N GLN A 324 -4.62 2.45 25.56
CA GLN A 324 -5.96 1.88 25.70
C GLN A 324 -6.34 0.95 24.56
N TYR A 325 -5.66 1.03 23.42
CA TYR A 325 -6.02 0.26 22.22
C TYR A 325 -5.16 -0.97 22.01
N VAL A 326 -5.81 -2.01 21.53
CA VAL A 326 -5.19 -3.27 21.10
C VAL A 326 -5.69 -3.63 19.72
N THR A 327 -4.96 -4.47 19.02
CA THR A 327 -5.39 -4.99 17.70
C THR A 327 -6.61 -5.89 17.88
N LEU A 328 -7.67 -5.66 17.12
CA LEU A 328 -8.84 -6.50 17.08
C LEU A 328 -8.61 -7.61 16.03
N PRO A 329 -8.65 -8.90 16.43
CA PRO A 329 -8.55 -10.03 15.51
C PRO A 329 -9.72 -10.07 14.52
N SER A 330 -9.58 -10.79 13.41
CA SER A 330 -10.66 -11.00 12.46
C SER A 330 -11.84 -11.71 13.11
N LEU A 331 -13.05 -11.27 12.77
CA LEU A 331 -14.30 -11.76 13.36
C LEU A 331 -14.91 -12.84 12.49
N GLY A 332 -15.35 -13.95 13.09
CA GLY A 332 -16.22 -14.90 12.43
C GLY A 332 -17.65 -14.37 12.27
N ASP A 333 -18.43 -15.02 11.41
CA ASP A 333 -19.89 -14.82 11.34
C ASP A 333 -20.57 -15.19 12.67
N ALA A 334 -21.89 -15.12 12.74
CA ALA A 334 -22.67 -15.52 13.93
C ALA A 334 -22.43 -16.98 14.37
N THR A 335 -21.88 -17.84 13.51
CA THR A 335 -21.53 -19.23 13.82
C THR A 335 -20.05 -19.43 14.14
N GLY A 336 -19.25 -18.37 14.11
CA GLY A 336 -17.80 -18.39 14.29
C GLY A 336 -17.04 -18.88 13.06
N LYS A 337 -17.66 -18.93 11.89
CA LYS A 337 -17.01 -19.22 10.60
C LYS A 337 -16.63 -17.92 9.90
N GLY A 338 -15.74 -18.00 8.90
CA GLY A 338 -15.23 -16.83 8.23
C GLY A 338 -14.06 -16.22 9.01
N GLY A 339 -14.07 -14.91 9.19
CA GLY A 339 -13.00 -14.22 9.89
C GLY A 339 -11.71 -14.18 9.08
N TYR A 340 -11.82 -13.75 7.81
CA TYR A 340 -10.69 -13.76 6.91
C TYR A 340 -9.79 -12.54 7.10
N ASP A 341 -8.50 -12.78 7.08
CA ASP A 341 -7.47 -11.75 7.02
C ASP A 341 -7.09 -11.47 5.57
N VAL A 342 -6.98 -10.20 5.24
CA VAL A 342 -6.51 -9.76 3.91
C VAL A 342 -5.06 -9.33 4.02
N VAL A 343 -4.19 -10.15 3.48
CA VAL A 343 -2.75 -9.88 3.41
C VAL A 343 -2.42 -9.32 2.03
N ARG A 344 -1.82 -8.13 2.00
CA ARG A 344 -1.41 -7.51 0.74
C ARG A 344 -0.33 -8.35 0.05
N ALA A 345 -0.59 -8.67 -1.20
CA ALA A 345 0.43 -9.20 -2.10
C ALA A 345 1.39 -8.11 -2.66
N ASN A 346 1.26 -6.85 -2.22
CA ASN A 346 2.06 -5.72 -2.70
C ASN A 346 3.41 -5.63 -2.00
N ASP A 347 4.05 -6.77 -1.82
CA ASP A 347 5.41 -6.90 -1.33
C ASP A 347 6.46 -6.75 -2.44
N LEU A 348 6.05 -6.59 -3.70
CA LEU A 348 6.92 -6.44 -4.87
C LEU A 348 6.44 -5.28 -5.75
N MET A 349 7.22 -4.23 -5.80
CA MET A 349 7.02 -3.04 -6.63
C MET A 349 8.23 -2.83 -7.53
N TRP A 350 8.07 -2.07 -8.59
CA TRP A 350 9.12 -1.80 -9.57
C TRP A 350 9.43 -0.31 -9.55
N CYS A 351 10.64 0.04 -9.18
CA CYS A 351 10.95 1.40 -8.74
C CYS A 351 12.09 2.06 -9.49
N GLY A 352 13.03 1.29 -10.08
CA GLY A 352 14.23 1.83 -10.71
C GLY A 352 14.35 1.43 -12.16
N TYR A 353 14.59 2.38 -13.05
CA TYR A 353 14.69 2.17 -14.49
C TYR A 353 15.88 2.94 -15.05
N ILE A 354 16.57 2.39 -16.06
CA ILE A 354 17.59 3.12 -16.82
C ILE A 354 16.99 3.43 -18.19
N THR A 355 17.11 4.69 -18.63
CA THR A 355 16.50 5.13 -19.87
C THR A 355 17.41 4.92 -21.07
N LYS A 356 16.86 5.00 -22.29
CA LYS A 356 17.60 4.97 -23.54
C LYS A 356 18.55 6.15 -23.72
N ASP A 357 18.33 7.24 -22.99
CA ASP A 357 19.09 8.48 -23.10
C ASP A 357 20.24 8.55 -22.08
N CYS A 358 20.42 7.51 -21.26
CA CYS A 358 21.52 7.38 -20.30
C CYS A 358 22.84 7.15 -21.02
N GLU A 359 23.78 8.07 -20.83
CA GLU A 359 25.10 8.01 -21.47
C GLU A 359 26.07 7.04 -20.76
N ASN A 360 25.85 6.77 -19.46
CA ASN A 360 26.66 5.84 -18.66
C ASN A 360 25.81 4.80 -17.91
N PRO A 361 25.29 3.77 -18.59
CA PRO A 361 24.44 2.75 -17.98
C PRO A 361 25.11 1.94 -16.86
N GLU A 362 26.43 1.79 -16.88
CA GLU A 362 27.19 1.11 -15.82
C GLU A 362 27.16 1.91 -14.52
N LEU A 363 27.33 3.23 -14.62
CA LEU A 363 27.24 4.15 -13.47
C LEU A 363 25.81 4.19 -12.93
N ALA A 364 24.83 4.28 -13.84
CA ALA A 364 23.42 4.22 -13.49
C ALA A 364 23.04 2.93 -12.76
N MET A 365 23.55 1.76 -13.19
CA MET A 365 23.31 0.50 -12.49
C MET A 365 23.99 0.47 -11.12
N LYS A 366 25.22 0.99 -10.97
CA LYS A 366 25.90 1.09 -9.67
C LYS A 366 25.14 2.01 -8.71
N PHE A 367 24.56 3.10 -9.22
CA PHE A 367 23.66 3.97 -8.45
C PHE A 367 22.43 3.22 -7.98
N LEU A 368 21.73 2.48 -8.84
CA LEU A 368 20.57 1.68 -8.45
C LEU A 368 20.94 0.57 -7.46
N ASP A 369 22.09 -0.11 -7.66
CA ASP A 369 22.56 -1.19 -6.81
C ASP A 369 22.99 -0.72 -5.40
N PHE A 370 23.44 0.52 -5.27
CA PHE A 370 23.84 1.13 -4.00
C PHE A 370 22.75 1.02 -2.94
N PHE A 371 21.49 1.14 -3.33
CA PHE A 371 20.34 1.13 -2.44
C PHE A 371 19.92 -0.28 -1.97
N TYR A 372 20.58 -1.34 -2.42
CA TYR A 372 20.39 -2.68 -1.91
C TYR A 372 21.33 -3.05 -0.75
N GLN A 373 22.15 -2.13 -0.28
CA GLN A 373 22.95 -2.33 0.94
C GLN A 373 22.05 -2.22 2.18
N ASP A 374 22.13 -3.18 3.11
CA ASP A 374 21.29 -3.20 4.33
C ASP A 374 21.37 -1.88 5.11
N GLU A 375 22.57 -1.31 5.25
CA GLU A 375 22.77 -0.04 5.98
C GLU A 375 22.15 1.15 5.25
N VAL A 376 22.21 1.18 3.92
CA VAL A 376 21.59 2.22 3.10
C VAL A 376 20.07 2.13 3.21
N ILE A 377 19.49 0.93 3.11
CA ILE A 377 18.06 0.69 3.29
C ILE A 377 17.61 1.22 4.66
N THR A 378 18.33 0.86 5.72
CA THR A 378 17.97 1.29 7.08
C THR A 378 18.09 2.80 7.23
N LYS A 379 19.18 3.40 6.70
CA LYS A 379 19.41 4.85 6.75
C LYS A 379 18.31 5.64 6.06
N ILE A 380 17.94 5.30 4.83
CA ILE A 380 16.93 6.05 4.07
C ILE A 380 15.51 5.90 4.65
N ARG A 381 15.25 4.85 5.41
CA ARG A 381 13.94 4.61 6.01
C ARG A 381 13.82 5.10 7.43
N HIS A 382 14.89 5.03 8.20
CA HIS A 382 14.88 5.31 9.63
C HIS A 382 15.80 6.48 10.03
N GLY A 383 16.60 7.04 9.10
CA GLY A 383 17.49 8.14 9.38
C GLY A 383 18.87 7.71 9.87
N GLU A 384 19.50 8.56 10.70
CA GLU A 384 20.89 8.37 11.11
C GLU A 384 21.02 7.36 12.26
N LYS A 385 21.93 6.38 12.06
CA LYS A 385 22.32 5.42 13.10
C LYS A 385 22.88 6.14 14.34
N GLY A 386 22.49 5.67 15.51
CA GLY A 386 22.86 6.28 16.79
C GLY A 386 22.07 7.55 17.14
N VAL A 387 21.19 8.03 16.24
CA VAL A 387 20.29 9.17 16.46
C VAL A 387 18.84 8.72 16.49
N THR A 388 18.36 8.09 15.44
CA THR A 388 16.97 7.65 15.31
C THR A 388 16.81 6.15 15.53
N TRP A 389 17.84 5.37 15.22
CA TRP A 389 17.88 3.92 15.39
C TRP A 389 19.30 3.43 15.68
N ASP A 390 19.41 2.17 16.16
CA ASP A 390 20.67 1.46 16.30
C ASP A 390 20.45 -0.06 16.19
N TYR A 391 21.53 -0.82 16.07
CA TYR A 391 21.47 -2.27 16.19
C TYR A 391 21.20 -2.68 17.64
N LEU A 392 20.48 -3.77 17.82
CA LEU A 392 20.43 -4.51 19.08
C LEU A 392 21.79 -5.20 19.29
N GLU A 393 22.28 -5.32 20.52
CA GLU A 393 23.51 -6.06 20.85
C GLU A 393 23.37 -7.52 20.45
N GLU A 394 22.20 -8.10 20.70
CA GLU A 394 21.77 -9.42 20.24
C GLU A 394 20.36 -9.35 19.69
N PRO A 395 20.01 -10.18 18.67
CA PRO A 395 18.64 -10.21 18.17
C PRO A 395 17.64 -10.58 19.26
N VAL A 396 16.50 -9.90 19.28
CA VAL A 396 15.42 -10.11 20.26
C VAL A 396 14.19 -10.69 19.57
N THR A 397 13.66 -11.79 20.11
CA THR A 397 12.43 -12.40 19.58
C THR A 397 11.24 -12.05 20.48
N VAL A 398 10.21 -11.44 19.89
CA VAL A 398 8.94 -11.11 20.54
C VAL A 398 7.82 -11.76 19.73
N GLU A 399 7.00 -12.58 20.36
CA GLU A 399 5.87 -13.28 19.74
C GLU A 399 6.23 -13.98 18.41
N GLY A 400 7.41 -14.59 18.35
CA GLY A 400 7.92 -15.27 17.15
C GLY A 400 8.59 -14.37 16.11
N ALA A 401 8.55 -13.05 16.26
CA ALA A 401 9.25 -12.09 15.40
C ALA A 401 10.64 -11.78 15.94
N THR A 402 11.69 -11.93 15.12
CA THR A 402 13.06 -11.60 15.51
C THR A 402 13.44 -10.22 14.98
N TYR A 403 13.80 -9.33 15.89
CA TYR A 403 14.24 -7.96 15.63
C TYR A 403 15.77 -7.89 15.73
N HIS A 404 16.37 -7.08 14.86
CA HIS A 404 17.80 -6.79 14.84
C HIS A 404 18.12 -5.32 15.11
N LEU A 405 17.12 -4.48 14.94
CA LEU A 405 17.21 -3.03 15.03
C LEU A 405 16.31 -2.53 16.15
N LYS A 406 16.72 -1.47 16.83
CA LYS A 406 15.91 -0.75 17.81
C LYS A 406 15.69 0.69 17.43
N ALA A 407 14.49 1.23 17.70
CA ALA A 407 14.23 2.65 17.62
C ALA A 407 14.88 3.36 18.82
N LEU A 408 15.46 4.54 18.60
CA LEU A 408 15.99 5.43 19.63
C LEU A 408 15.08 6.63 19.88
N MET A 409 14.13 6.88 18.99
CA MET A 409 13.11 7.94 19.08
C MET A 409 11.75 7.34 18.80
N ASP A 410 10.69 8.01 19.32
CA ASP A 410 9.33 7.69 18.88
C ASP A 410 9.10 8.06 17.42
N ASP A 411 8.14 7.39 16.78
CA ASP A 411 7.90 7.54 15.34
C ASP A 411 7.54 8.97 14.90
N THR A 412 6.86 9.74 15.76
CA THR A 412 6.51 11.12 15.44
C THR A 412 7.75 11.99 15.39
N THR A 413 8.64 11.84 16.36
CA THR A 413 9.93 12.54 16.42
C THR A 413 10.83 12.10 15.27
N GLN A 414 10.87 10.81 14.96
CA GLN A 414 11.64 10.25 13.85
C GLN A 414 11.17 10.81 12.50
N THR A 415 9.86 10.86 12.24
CA THR A 415 9.30 11.43 11.01
C THR A 415 9.68 12.90 10.86
N ASN A 416 9.57 13.69 11.92
CA ASN A 416 9.96 15.11 11.89
C ASN A 416 11.46 15.32 11.67
N THR A 417 12.31 14.45 12.19
CA THR A 417 13.76 14.52 12.04
C THR A 417 14.21 14.19 10.61
N ASN A 418 13.47 13.34 9.93
CA ASN A 418 13.80 12.84 8.58
C ASN A 418 13.09 13.60 7.44
N THR A 419 12.48 14.74 7.70
CA THR A 419 11.59 15.45 6.76
C THR A 419 12.24 15.75 5.41
N ASN A 420 13.56 15.94 5.33
CA ASN A 420 14.23 16.27 4.06
C ASN A 420 14.92 15.07 3.38
N THR A 421 14.76 13.85 3.89
CA THR A 421 15.36 12.64 3.29
C THR A 421 14.34 11.79 2.52
N GLY A 422 13.13 12.32 2.34
CA GLY A 422 11.97 11.58 1.83
C GLY A 422 12.09 11.03 0.41
N TRP A 423 12.95 11.61 -0.47
CA TRP A 423 13.05 11.14 -1.85
C TRP A 423 13.58 9.70 -1.98
N GLY A 424 14.35 9.21 -1.01
CA GLY A 424 14.84 7.84 -0.99
C GLY A 424 13.87 6.82 -0.38
N ARG A 425 12.89 7.26 0.43
CA ARG A 425 12.06 6.39 1.27
C ARG A 425 11.27 5.34 0.49
N ASN A 426 10.80 5.68 -0.68
CA ASN A 426 9.97 4.83 -1.53
C ASN A 426 10.76 4.23 -2.70
N GLY A 427 12.06 4.11 -2.57
CA GLY A 427 12.95 3.61 -3.61
C GLY A 427 13.26 2.12 -3.49
N LEU A 428 14.37 1.74 -4.09
CA LEU A 428 14.83 0.36 -4.23
C LEU A 428 15.19 -0.30 -2.88
N GLY A 429 15.18 -1.63 -2.88
CA GLY A 429 15.65 -2.43 -1.76
C GLY A 429 14.88 -3.74 -1.60
N ILE A 430 15.52 -4.73 -1.00
CA ILE A 430 14.85 -5.92 -0.46
C ILE A 430 14.76 -5.75 1.05
N LEU A 431 13.54 -5.45 1.51
CA LEU A 431 13.25 -5.15 2.89
C LEU A 431 12.99 -6.44 3.66
N THR A 432 13.72 -6.61 4.73
CA THR A 432 13.63 -7.77 5.60
C THR A 432 13.49 -7.34 7.06
N ARG A 433 13.19 -8.25 7.95
CA ARG A 433 13.22 -7.94 9.39
C ARG A 433 14.61 -7.45 9.85
N LYS A 434 15.67 -7.83 9.16
CA LYS A 434 17.05 -7.48 9.51
C LYS A 434 17.40 -6.03 9.21
N ASN A 435 16.87 -5.45 8.12
CA ASN A 435 17.25 -4.12 7.63
C ASN A 435 16.12 -3.10 7.62
N TYR A 436 14.91 -3.50 8.00
CA TYR A 436 13.74 -2.62 7.93
C TYR A 436 12.95 -2.54 9.24
N GLN A 437 12.69 -3.66 9.93
CA GLN A 437 11.79 -3.64 11.07
C GLN A 437 12.52 -3.25 12.36
N LEU A 438 12.21 -2.06 12.89
CA LEU A 438 12.69 -1.64 14.20
C LEU A 438 11.94 -2.36 15.32
N MET A 439 12.66 -2.81 16.34
CA MET A 439 12.04 -3.13 17.61
C MET A 439 11.50 -1.81 18.19
N PRO A 440 10.21 -1.75 18.56
CA PRO A 440 9.62 -0.53 19.13
C PRO A 440 10.39 -0.04 20.35
N THR A 441 10.42 1.29 20.56
CA THR A 441 10.90 1.86 21.81
C THR A 441 10.16 1.24 22.99
N GLU A 442 10.84 1.04 24.11
CA GLU A 442 10.28 0.36 25.31
C GLU A 442 9.17 1.14 26.03
N THR A 443 8.42 1.99 25.32
CA THR A 443 7.18 2.51 25.88
C THR A 443 6.17 1.37 25.96
N ALA A 444 5.44 1.28 27.04
CA ALA A 444 4.43 0.25 27.27
C ALA A 444 3.45 0.13 26.09
N THR A 445 3.13 1.26 25.48
CA THR A 445 2.21 1.41 24.34
C THR A 445 2.69 0.71 23.08
N THR A 446 3.91 1.00 22.64
CA THR A 446 4.46 0.42 21.40
C THR A 446 4.70 -1.07 21.57
N LYS A 447 5.08 -1.52 22.75
CA LYS A 447 5.27 -2.93 23.05
C LYS A 447 3.95 -3.70 23.04
N GLN A 448 2.90 -3.17 23.63
CA GLN A 448 1.57 -3.80 23.65
C GLN A 448 0.98 -3.93 22.25
N LEU A 449 1.05 -2.87 21.43
CA LEU A 449 0.57 -2.90 20.05
C LEU A 449 1.38 -3.88 19.19
N ALA A 450 2.70 -3.84 19.28
CA ALA A 450 3.54 -4.79 18.56
C ALA A 450 3.23 -6.24 18.95
N THR A 451 3.00 -6.52 20.24
CA THR A 451 2.64 -7.85 20.72
C THR A 451 1.28 -8.29 20.16
N THR A 452 0.25 -7.44 20.26
CA THR A 452 -1.10 -7.80 19.77
C THR A 452 -1.15 -7.94 18.24
N MET A 453 -0.44 -7.09 17.52
CA MET A 453 -0.32 -7.20 16.06
C MET A 453 0.43 -8.46 15.65
N GLN A 454 1.52 -8.82 16.35
CA GLN A 454 2.24 -10.04 16.05
C GLN A 454 1.41 -11.28 16.36
N ALA A 455 0.57 -11.24 17.38
CA ALA A 455 -0.37 -12.33 17.67
C ALA A 455 -1.36 -12.55 16.50
N VAL A 456 -1.90 -11.47 15.92
CA VAL A 456 -2.74 -11.55 14.71
C VAL A 456 -1.95 -12.11 13.53
N LEU A 457 -0.72 -11.66 13.31
CA LEU A 457 0.14 -12.18 12.22
C LEU A 457 0.46 -13.68 12.37
N ASN A 458 0.53 -14.18 13.59
CA ASN A 458 0.81 -15.59 13.87
C ASN A 458 -0.42 -16.51 13.64
N ASP A 459 -1.62 -15.95 13.62
CA ASP A 459 -2.90 -16.69 13.51
C ASP A 459 -3.75 -16.21 12.33
N LEU A 460 -3.09 -15.87 11.22
CA LEU A 460 -3.76 -15.39 10.02
C LEU A 460 -4.68 -16.45 9.41
N ASN A 461 -5.93 -16.08 9.18
CA ASN A 461 -6.91 -16.89 8.45
C ASN A 461 -7.04 -16.38 7.00
N VAL A 462 -6.17 -16.88 6.13
CA VAL A 462 -6.18 -16.55 4.70
C VAL A 462 -6.73 -17.74 3.92
N PRO A 463 -7.54 -17.54 2.86
CA PRO A 463 -7.97 -18.62 2.00
C PRO A 463 -6.79 -19.44 1.46
N LYS A 464 -6.96 -20.77 1.37
CA LYS A 464 -5.92 -21.67 0.85
C LYS A 464 -5.59 -21.39 -0.61
N GLU A 465 -6.57 -20.99 -1.38
CA GLU A 465 -6.45 -20.63 -2.79
C GLU A 465 -6.77 -19.15 -2.95
N VAL A 466 -5.84 -18.40 -3.53
CA VAL A 466 -6.01 -16.97 -3.83
C VAL A 466 -5.57 -16.68 -5.26
N ALA A 467 -6.31 -15.80 -5.92
CA ALA A 467 -6.00 -15.38 -7.29
C ALA A 467 -4.93 -14.28 -7.33
N ASN A 468 -3.89 -14.41 -6.50
CA ASN A 468 -2.80 -13.45 -6.44
C ASN A 468 -1.78 -13.71 -7.56
N ASP A 469 -1.06 -12.65 -7.95
CA ASP A 469 0.07 -12.74 -8.89
C ASP A 469 -0.28 -13.36 -10.26
N LEU A 470 -1.48 -13.05 -10.75
CA LEU A 470 -1.87 -13.45 -12.10
C LEU A 470 -1.06 -12.67 -13.13
N HIS A 471 -0.59 -13.38 -14.14
CA HIS A 471 0.14 -12.80 -15.28
C HIS A 471 -0.78 -12.68 -16.48
N TYR A 472 -0.83 -11.50 -17.08
CA TYR A 472 -1.64 -11.20 -18.25
C TYR A 472 -0.72 -10.78 -19.41
N SER A 473 -1.11 -11.04 -20.64
CA SER A 473 -0.49 -10.35 -21.79
C SER A 473 -0.80 -8.85 -21.72
N ALA A 474 -0.05 -8.02 -22.43
CA ALA A 474 -0.27 -6.57 -22.46
C ALA A 474 -1.72 -6.22 -22.89
N GLU A 475 -2.25 -6.89 -23.92
CA GLU A 475 -3.62 -6.71 -24.38
C GLU A 475 -4.66 -7.12 -23.31
N ALA A 476 -4.49 -8.30 -22.71
CA ALA A 476 -5.37 -8.80 -21.67
C ALA A 476 -5.32 -7.94 -20.38
N TYR A 477 -4.14 -7.37 -20.06
CA TYR A 477 -3.99 -6.47 -18.93
C TYR A 477 -4.72 -5.14 -19.14
N GLU A 478 -4.66 -4.57 -20.33
CA GLU A 478 -5.39 -3.33 -20.65
C GLU A 478 -6.89 -3.55 -20.56
N GLU A 479 -7.41 -4.62 -21.17
CA GLU A 479 -8.82 -4.99 -21.11
C GLU A 479 -9.29 -5.27 -19.69
N LYS A 480 -8.55 -6.09 -18.93
CA LYS A 480 -8.80 -6.38 -17.51
C LYS A 480 -8.84 -5.12 -16.68
N SER A 481 -7.93 -4.17 -16.90
CA SER A 481 -7.83 -2.94 -16.11
C SER A 481 -9.04 -2.04 -16.29
N GLN A 482 -9.60 -1.96 -17.51
CA GLN A 482 -10.82 -1.20 -17.80
C GLN A 482 -12.04 -1.81 -17.09
N TYR A 483 -12.24 -3.13 -17.20
CA TYR A 483 -13.34 -3.81 -16.51
C TYR A 483 -13.19 -3.73 -14.99
N GLN A 484 -12.00 -3.97 -14.47
CA GLN A 484 -11.76 -3.95 -13.02
C GLN A 484 -12.03 -2.57 -12.43
N SER A 485 -11.56 -1.49 -13.06
CA SER A 485 -11.83 -0.13 -12.58
C SER A 485 -13.33 0.15 -12.54
N THR A 486 -14.05 -0.13 -13.61
CA THR A 486 -15.50 0.09 -13.70
C THR A 486 -16.26 -0.71 -12.63
N ILE A 487 -15.90 -1.98 -12.43
CA ILE A 487 -16.53 -2.87 -11.46
C ILE A 487 -16.21 -2.42 -10.04
N THR A 488 -14.96 -2.10 -9.72
CA THR A 488 -14.55 -1.65 -8.39
C THR A 488 -15.25 -0.36 -8.00
N ASP A 489 -15.35 0.60 -8.91
CA ASP A 489 -16.08 1.86 -8.69
C ASP A 489 -17.57 1.61 -8.44
N PHE A 490 -18.17 0.67 -9.18
CA PHE A 490 -19.58 0.32 -9.00
C PHE A 490 -19.82 -0.39 -7.65
N VAL A 491 -18.94 -1.32 -7.26
CA VAL A 491 -19.00 -2.00 -5.95
C VAL A 491 -18.89 -1.00 -4.82
N SER A 492 -17.88 -0.13 -4.84
CA SER A 492 -17.64 0.88 -3.79
C SER A 492 -18.83 1.83 -3.62
N ARG A 493 -19.34 2.36 -4.73
CA ARG A 493 -20.50 3.25 -4.70
C ARG A 493 -21.76 2.53 -4.20
N SER A 494 -22.02 1.33 -4.68
CA SER A 494 -23.20 0.56 -4.28
C SER A 494 -23.13 0.14 -2.82
N LEU A 495 -21.95 -0.24 -2.32
CA LEU A 495 -21.73 -0.56 -0.92
C LEU A 495 -22.09 0.64 -0.03
N SER A 496 -21.63 1.84 -0.38
CA SER A 496 -21.97 3.07 0.35
C SER A 496 -23.48 3.33 0.36
N LEU A 497 -24.16 3.23 -0.80
CA LEU A 497 -25.61 3.41 -0.89
C LEU A 497 -26.41 2.41 -0.06
N PHE A 498 -25.99 1.15 -0.03
CA PHE A 498 -26.63 0.12 0.78
C PHE A 498 -26.37 0.34 2.28
N VAL A 499 -25.13 0.64 2.67
CA VAL A 499 -24.77 0.80 4.08
C VAL A 499 -25.43 2.03 4.69
N THR A 500 -25.48 3.15 3.98
CA THR A 500 -26.17 4.39 4.43
C THR A 500 -27.69 4.27 4.41
N GLY A 501 -28.24 3.29 3.68
CA GLY A 501 -29.68 3.03 3.59
C GLY A 501 -30.38 3.83 2.50
N GLU A 502 -29.64 4.47 1.58
CA GLU A 502 -30.20 5.06 0.36
C GLU A 502 -30.76 3.97 -0.57
N GLN A 503 -30.15 2.79 -0.51
CA GLN A 503 -30.68 1.55 -1.07
C GLN A 503 -30.89 0.53 0.05
N ASP A 504 -31.92 -0.32 -0.07
CA ASP A 504 -32.24 -1.34 0.92
C ASP A 504 -31.67 -2.71 0.50
N PRO A 505 -30.60 -3.20 1.16
CA PRO A 505 -30.02 -4.49 0.81
C PRO A 505 -30.93 -5.70 1.16
N THR A 506 -31.97 -5.49 1.99
CA THR A 506 -32.97 -6.54 2.30
C THR A 506 -34.02 -6.66 1.20
N ASN A 507 -34.17 -5.64 0.35
CA ASN A 507 -35.10 -5.65 -0.77
C ASN A 507 -34.55 -6.43 -1.95
N ASP A 508 -35.18 -7.59 -2.25
CA ASP A 508 -34.75 -8.48 -3.34
C ASP A 508 -34.74 -7.81 -4.71
N ALA A 509 -35.66 -6.89 -5.00
CA ALA A 509 -35.70 -6.21 -6.30
C ALA A 509 -34.50 -5.27 -6.46
N GLN A 510 -34.13 -4.55 -5.40
CA GLN A 510 -32.97 -3.66 -5.42
C GLN A 510 -31.67 -4.48 -5.51
N TRP A 511 -31.55 -5.54 -4.71
CA TRP A 511 -30.41 -6.43 -4.74
C TRP A 511 -30.23 -7.10 -6.12
N ASN A 512 -31.30 -7.63 -6.68
CA ASN A 512 -31.26 -8.23 -8.02
C ASN A 512 -30.90 -7.21 -9.11
N THR A 513 -31.29 -5.96 -8.95
CA THR A 513 -30.89 -4.88 -9.88
C THR A 513 -29.40 -4.63 -9.79
N TYR A 514 -28.85 -4.56 -8.58
CA TYR A 514 -27.41 -4.44 -8.34
C TYR A 514 -26.65 -5.61 -8.98
N VAL A 515 -27.04 -6.86 -8.73
CA VAL A 515 -26.37 -8.03 -9.30
C VAL A 515 -26.43 -8.06 -10.83
N LYS A 516 -27.57 -7.71 -11.43
CA LYS A 516 -27.73 -7.68 -12.91
C LYS A 516 -26.91 -6.60 -13.59
N GLU A 517 -26.52 -5.56 -12.89
CA GLU A 517 -25.70 -4.50 -13.49
C GLU A 517 -24.31 -5.00 -13.86
N PHE A 518 -23.77 -5.96 -13.13
CA PHE A 518 -22.47 -6.57 -13.40
C PHE A 518 -22.39 -7.26 -14.77
N ASP A 519 -23.48 -7.82 -15.26
CA ASP A 519 -23.55 -8.41 -16.62
C ASP A 519 -23.32 -7.36 -17.71
N LYS A 520 -23.69 -6.09 -17.43
CA LYS A 520 -23.55 -4.99 -18.41
C LYS A 520 -22.17 -4.32 -18.35
N ILE A 521 -21.54 -4.32 -17.18
CA ILE A 521 -20.25 -3.65 -16.96
C ILE A 521 -19.05 -4.59 -17.10
N GLY A 522 -19.26 -5.82 -17.56
CA GLY A 522 -18.19 -6.72 -18.02
C GLY A 522 -17.62 -7.65 -16.96
N LEU A 523 -18.41 -8.04 -15.94
CA LEU A 523 -17.93 -8.99 -14.92
C LEU A 523 -17.58 -10.36 -15.50
N ASN A 524 -18.36 -10.87 -16.46
CA ASN A 524 -18.10 -12.16 -17.07
C ASN A 524 -16.81 -12.17 -17.88
N GLU A 525 -16.53 -11.06 -18.59
CA GLU A 525 -15.30 -10.83 -19.33
C GLU A 525 -14.11 -10.75 -18.39
N LEU A 526 -14.23 -9.98 -17.30
CA LEU A 526 -13.19 -9.87 -16.28
C LEU A 526 -12.87 -11.22 -15.63
N LEU A 527 -13.90 -11.98 -15.24
CA LEU A 527 -13.73 -13.32 -14.66
C LEU A 527 -13.06 -14.28 -15.64
N LYS A 528 -13.42 -14.20 -16.93
CA LYS A 528 -12.78 -15.04 -17.95
C LYS A 528 -11.30 -14.73 -18.09
N LEU A 529 -10.93 -13.44 -18.22
CA LEU A 529 -9.52 -13.02 -18.31
C LEU A 529 -8.72 -13.47 -17.08
N ALA A 530 -9.29 -13.32 -15.89
CA ALA A 530 -8.66 -13.73 -14.66
C ALA A 530 -8.53 -15.26 -14.54
N GLN A 531 -9.55 -16.02 -14.97
CA GLN A 531 -9.50 -17.49 -14.99
C GLN A 531 -8.44 -18.01 -15.95
N ASP A 532 -8.37 -17.46 -17.17
CA ASP A 532 -7.37 -17.85 -18.18
C ASP A 532 -5.94 -17.63 -17.63
N ALA A 533 -5.72 -16.51 -16.93
CA ALA A 533 -4.43 -16.19 -16.28
C ALA A 533 -4.13 -17.13 -15.08
N TYR A 534 -5.16 -17.48 -14.30
CA TYR A 534 -5.03 -18.42 -13.18
C TYR A 534 -4.68 -19.83 -13.66
N ASP A 535 -5.37 -20.32 -14.69
CA ASP A 535 -5.13 -21.65 -15.26
C ASP A 535 -3.72 -21.73 -15.85
N ALA A 536 -3.25 -20.67 -16.51
CA ALA A 536 -1.88 -20.60 -17.03
C ALA A 536 -0.81 -20.62 -15.91
N LYS A 537 -1.11 -20.08 -14.72
CA LYS A 537 -0.23 -20.13 -13.54
C LYS A 537 -0.18 -21.53 -12.93
N THR A 538 -1.31 -22.23 -12.86
CA THR A 538 -1.43 -23.51 -12.16
C THR A 538 -1.02 -24.72 -13.01
N THR A 539 -0.94 -24.57 -14.34
CA THR A 539 -0.55 -25.64 -15.27
C THR A 539 0.98 -25.76 -15.44
N LYS A 540 1.76 -24.81 -14.92
CA LYS A 540 3.23 -24.81 -14.92
C LYS A 540 3.78 -25.33 -13.59
#